data_20a02c26c9d7cf56b28cb3a6b8cf1f22
#
_entry.id   20a02c26c9d7cf56b28cb3a6b8cf1f22
#
_cell.length_a   1.000
_cell.length_b   1.000
_cell.length_c   1.000
_cell.angle_alpha   90.00
_cell.angle_beta   90.00
_cell.angle_gamma   90.00
#
_symmetry.space_group_name_H-M   'P 1'
#
loop_
_entity.id
_entity.type
_entity.pdbx_description
1 polymer ?
#
loop_
_entity_poly.entity_id
_entity_poly.type
_entity_poly.pdbx_seq_one_letter_code
_entity_poly.pdbx_strand_id
1 'polypeptide(L)'
;MQSLTVAFACLAVCLGLTFTDAHLWDGLKMRWDVNPFNMFFAKPTTEEDAVKENYVKISDCDVNAPWRGARYIKNGDYALTLLYDINGYVAGIQTGIPKKLANGFPFPSLRPPFVSDGDRWALTAYFTDPGTICTTGRSEAQFNEEGTGTNLYFQNSTTPEASFKIPQNEADMAATQWTEGKCFVTMGKHWWYNLSVDMKKESMFPAFLLFNGGKLNGFGWAMTTPLPSEIYEHPPLSSYKLFMKEVPKFLAEVETISTLHIFLTKYQIANFC
;
A
#
# COMPACT_ATOMS: atom_id res chain seq x y z
N MET A 1 -44.84 -1.62 60.91
CA MET A 1 -44.33 -2.25 59.65
C MET A 1 -43.54 -1.18 58.91
N GLN A 2 -42.23 -1.19 59.09
CA GLN A 2 -41.31 -0.26 58.40
C GLN A 2 -40.73 -0.96 57.20
N SER A 3 -40.97 -0.38 56.05
CA SER A 3 -40.41 -0.85 54.77
C SER A 3 -38.96 -0.33 54.61
N LEU A 4 -38.01 -1.25 54.55
CA LEU A 4 -36.60 -0.93 54.34
C LEU A 4 -36.33 -0.91 52.82
N THR A 5 -36.22 0.32 52.28
CA THR A 5 -35.83 0.50 50.88
C THR A 5 -34.30 0.50 50.78
N VAL A 6 -33.74 -0.58 50.28
CA VAL A 6 -32.29 -0.67 50.00
C VAL A 6 -32.02 -0.02 48.64
N ALA A 7 -31.39 1.15 48.69
CA ALA A 7 -30.88 1.82 47.47
C ALA A 7 -29.55 1.19 47.06
N PHE A 8 -29.53 0.46 45.95
CA PHE A 8 -28.29 0.06 45.27
C PHE A 8 -27.73 1.25 44.49
N ALA A 9 -26.72 1.88 45.04
CA ALA A 9 -25.92 2.83 44.30
C ALA A 9 -24.94 2.07 43.42
N CYS A 10 -25.27 1.96 42.12
CA CYS A 10 -24.30 1.53 41.11
C CYS A 10 -23.24 2.62 40.92
N LEU A 11 -22.06 2.42 41.52
CA LEU A 11 -20.88 3.22 41.26
C LEU A 11 -20.34 2.78 39.89
N ALA A 12 -20.78 3.44 38.82
CA ALA A 12 -20.17 3.32 37.53
C ALA A 12 -18.83 4.05 37.58
N VAL A 13 -17.76 3.31 37.82
CA VAL A 13 -16.40 3.78 37.58
C VAL A 13 -16.24 3.85 36.06
N CYS A 14 -16.52 5.02 35.51
CA CYS A 14 -16.08 5.35 34.14
C CYS A 14 -14.55 5.46 34.17
N LEU A 15 -13.85 4.34 34.04
CA LEU A 15 -12.50 4.32 33.56
C LEU A 15 -12.58 4.90 32.14
N GLY A 16 -12.20 6.17 32.03
CA GLY A 16 -12.00 6.82 30.74
C GLY A 16 -10.83 6.15 30.03
N LEU A 17 -11.09 4.97 29.43
CA LEU A 17 -10.25 4.44 28.39
C LEU A 17 -10.46 5.39 27.21
N THR A 18 -9.62 6.41 27.12
CA THR A 18 -9.36 7.08 25.86
C THR A 18 -8.74 6.02 24.97
N PHE A 19 -9.60 5.32 24.21
CA PHE A 19 -9.14 4.66 23.01
C PHE A 19 -8.63 5.80 22.13
N THR A 20 -7.35 6.05 22.20
CA THR A 20 -6.68 6.73 21.11
C THR A 20 -6.90 5.80 19.91
N ASP A 21 -7.80 6.18 19.01
CA ASP A 21 -8.02 5.55 17.72
C ASP A 21 -6.75 5.76 16.86
N ALA A 22 -5.62 5.29 17.34
CA ALA A 22 -4.45 5.11 16.52
C ALA A 22 -4.81 3.97 15.56
N HIS A 23 -5.12 4.32 14.31
CA HIS A 23 -5.33 3.36 13.26
C HIS A 23 -4.00 2.63 13.01
N LEU A 24 -3.81 1.55 13.74
CA LEU A 24 -2.59 0.77 13.71
C LEU A 24 -2.54 -0.06 12.42
N TRP A 25 -1.49 0.12 11.66
CA TRP A 25 -1.15 -0.79 10.57
C TRP A 25 -0.43 -2.02 11.15
N ASP A 26 -1.21 -2.97 11.62
CA ASP A 26 -0.74 -4.13 12.37
C ASP A 26 -0.38 -5.36 11.52
N GLY A 27 -0.35 -5.21 10.19
CA GLY A 27 -0.01 -6.28 9.26
C GLY A 27 0.49 -5.77 7.92
N LEU A 28 1.13 -6.66 7.17
CA LEU A 28 1.48 -6.45 5.77
C LEU A 28 1.05 -7.69 5.00
N LYS A 29 0.04 -7.55 4.16
CA LYS A 29 -0.48 -8.64 3.32
C LYS A 29 -0.64 -8.19 1.90
N MET A 30 -0.55 -9.12 0.99
CA MET A 30 -0.62 -8.82 -0.44
C MET A 30 -1.55 -9.78 -1.15
N ARG A 31 -2.01 -9.32 -2.30
CA ARG A 31 -2.88 -10.00 -3.24
C ARG A 31 -4.31 -10.16 -2.75
N TRP A 32 -5.21 -9.93 -3.66
CA TRP A 32 -6.61 -10.30 -3.55
C TRP A 32 -6.96 -11.31 -4.66
N ASP A 33 -7.78 -12.31 -4.35
CA ASP A 33 -8.23 -13.30 -5.31
C ASP A 33 -9.69 -13.67 -5.00
N VAL A 34 -10.44 -14.09 -6.00
CA VAL A 34 -11.78 -14.65 -5.81
C VAL A 34 -11.74 -16.00 -5.09
N ASN A 35 -10.62 -16.72 -5.18
CA ASN A 35 -10.36 -17.92 -4.43
C ASN A 35 -9.81 -17.57 -3.03
N PRO A 36 -10.54 -17.84 -1.93
CA PRO A 36 -10.11 -17.45 -0.59
C PRO A 36 -8.79 -18.10 -0.15
N PHE A 37 -8.38 -19.21 -0.76
CA PHE A 37 -7.07 -19.84 -0.48
C PHE A 37 -5.89 -19.10 -1.10
N ASN A 38 -6.13 -18.19 -2.04
CA ASN A 38 -5.13 -17.38 -2.74
C ASN A 38 -5.18 -15.90 -2.34
N MET A 39 -5.91 -15.57 -1.27
CA MET A 39 -6.02 -14.20 -0.76
C MET A 39 -5.05 -13.94 0.39
N PHE A 40 -4.63 -12.67 0.50
CA PHE A 40 -4.05 -12.09 1.70
C PHE A 40 -2.80 -12.80 2.23
N PHE A 41 -1.83 -13.03 1.36
CA PHE A 41 -0.54 -13.59 1.77
C PHE A 41 0.22 -12.60 2.67
N ALA A 42 0.46 -12.99 3.91
CA ALA A 42 1.28 -12.22 4.84
C ALA A 42 2.72 -12.07 4.31
N LYS A 43 3.33 -10.94 4.62
CA LYS A 43 4.73 -10.64 4.29
C LYS A 43 5.49 -10.32 5.56
N PRO A 44 6.78 -10.72 5.62
CA PRO A 44 7.61 -10.47 6.80
C PRO A 44 7.77 -8.96 7.02
N THR A 45 7.61 -8.53 8.27
CA THR A 45 7.74 -7.13 8.68
C THR A 45 9.09 -6.83 9.34
N THR A 46 9.93 -7.87 9.49
CA THR A 46 11.33 -7.73 9.93
C THR A 46 12.29 -8.35 8.91
N GLU A 47 13.49 -7.82 8.82
CA GLU A 47 14.58 -8.38 8.00
C GLU A 47 14.89 -9.83 8.40
N GLU A 48 14.91 -10.11 9.71
CA GLU A 48 15.13 -11.44 10.24
C GLU A 48 14.12 -12.47 9.73
N ASP A 49 12.83 -12.13 9.74
CA ASP A 49 11.78 -13.01 9.26
C ASP A 49 11.80 -13.13 7.72
N ALA A 50 12.19 -12.06 7.01
CA ALA A 50 12.39 -12.13 5.57
C ALA A 50 13.47 -13.15 5.19
N VAL A 51 14.60 -13.15 5.90
CA VAL A 51 15.67 -14.13 5.68
C VAL A 51 15.18 -15.55 5.99
N LYS A 52 14.43 -15.77 7.09
CA LYS A 52 13.82 -17.07 7.41
C LYS A 52 12.86 -17.55 6.32
N GLU A 53 12.16 -16.62 5.65
CA GLU A 53 11.27 -16.92 4.53
C GLU A 53 11.98 -17.00 3.17
N ASN A 54 13.31 -17.04 3.13
CA ASN A 54 14.15 -17.12 1.93
C ASN A 54 14.08 -15.89 1.01
N TYR A 55 13.84 -14.70 1.57
CA TYR A 55 14.14 -13.48 0.87
C TYR A 55 15.65 -13.23 0.87
N VAL A 56 16.16 -12.70 -0.23
CA VAL A 56 17.59 -12.41 -0.43
C VAL A 56 17.80 -10.91 -0.52
N LYS A 57 18.75 -10.39 0.25
CA LYS A 57 19.17 -8.99 0.16
C LYS A 57 19.82 -8.72 -1.19
N ILE A 58 19.36 -7.69 -1.89
CA ILE A 58 19.90 -7.24 -3.17
C ILE A 58 20.59 -5.87 -3.10
N SER A 59 20.32 -5.08 -2.06
CA SER A 59 21.07 -3.86 -1.74
C SER A 59 20.92 -3.49 -0.28
N ASP A 60 21.91 -2.78 0.25
CA ASP A 60 21.86 -2.21 1.60
C ASP A 60 21.04 -0.92 1.65
N CYS A 61 20.75 -0.46 2.88
CA CYS A 61 20.15 0.84 3.14
C CYS A 61 21.19 1.93 2.88
N ASP A 62 21.02 2.72 1.82
CA ASP A 62 21.96 3.77 1.41
C ASP A 62 21.23 5.11 1.25
N VAL A 63 21.71 6.12 1.95
CA VAL A 63 21.18 7.50 1.86
C VAL A 63 21.44 8.17 0.52
N ASN A 64 22.35 7.66 -0.29
CA ASN A 64 22.69 8.18 -1.61
C ASN A 64 21.97 7.43 -2.74
N ALA A 65 21.29 6.32 -2.45
CA ALA A 65 20.53 5.59 -3.44
C ALA A 65 19.28 6.37 -3.88
N PRO A 66 18.75 6.12 -5.09
CA PRO A 66 17.52 6.77 -5.57
C PRO A 66 16.23 6.24 -4.88
N TRP A 67 16.36 5.41 -3.87
CA TRP A 67 15.32 4.93 -2.95
C TRP A 67 15.89 4.79 -1.55
N ARG A 68 15.03 4.51 -0.56
CA ARG A 68 15.43 4.26 0.83
C ARG A 68 15.06 2.84 1.25
N GLY A 69 15.91 2.23 2.09
CA GLY A 69 15.72 0.89 2.67
C GLY A 69 16.64 -0.17 2.07
N ALA A 70 17.01 -1.14 2.90
CA ALA A 70 17.63 -2.38 2.46
C ALA A 70 16.61 -3.19 1.66
N ARG A 71 16.98 -3.65 0.47
CA ARG A 71 16.06 -4.27 -0.50
C ARG A 71 16.16 -5.78 -0.45
N TYR A 72 15.02 -6.45 -0.36
CA TYR A 72 14.89 -7.89 -0.31
C TYR A 72 13.89 -8.40 -1.34
N ILE A 73 14.28 -9.43 -2.09
CA ILE A 73 13.40 -10.12 -3.06
C ILE A 73 13.38 -11.62 -2.76
N LYS A 74 12.35 -12.31 -3.25
CA LYS A 74 12.23 -13.75 -3.16
C LYS A 74 12.22 -14.37 -4.55
N ASN A 75 12.96 -15.48 -4.73
CA ASN A 75 13.03 -16.23 -6.00
C ASN A 75 13.48 -15.38 -7.21
N GLY A 76 14.24 -14.32 -7.00
CA GLY A 76 14.64 -13.42 -8.08
C GLY A 76 13.50 -12.59 -8.69
N ASP A 77 12.32 -12.58 -8.07
CA ASP A 77 11.15 -11.85 -8.56
C ASP A 77 11.12 -10.43 -8.00
N TYR A 78 11.27 -9.45 -8.88
CA TYR A 78 11.22 -8.03 -8.55
C TYR A 78 9.81 -7.44 -8.52
N ALA A 79 8.79 -8.22 -8.84
CA ALA A 79 7.39 -7.78 -8.73
C ALA A 79 7.03 -7.37 -7.29
N LEU A 80 7.74 -7.97 -6.31
CA LEU A 80 7.72 -7.55 -4.92
C LEU A 80 9.13 -7.45 -4.36
N THR A 81 9.53 -6.24 -3.99
CA THR A 81 10.74 -5.96 -3.21
C THR A 81 10.31 -5.37 -1.87
N LEU A 82 10.69 -6.00 -0.77
CA LEU A 82 10.49 -5.48 0.59
C LEU A 82 11.63 -4.52 0.92
N LEU A 83 11.30 -3.41 1.58
CA LEU A 83 12.26 -2.40 2.03
C LEU A 83 12.29 -2.40 3.56
N TYR A 84 13.48 -2.55 4.11
CA TYR A 84 13.71 -2.50 5.56
C TYR A 84 14.54 -1.27 5.92
N ASP A 85 14.22 -0.63 7.03
CA ASP A 85 15.03 0.46 7.56
C ASP A 85 16.38 -0.05 8.08
N ILE A 86 17.24 0.86 8.52
CA ILE A 86 18.61 0.51 8.96
C ILE A 86 18.63 -0.40 10.20
N ASN A 87 17.51 -0.49 10.94
CA ASN A 87 17.34 -1.34 12.10
C ASN A 87 16.61 -2.66 11.80
N GLY A 88 16.29 -2.92 10.51
CA GLY A 88 15.70 -4.15 10.03
C GLY A 88 14.17 -4.23 10.15
N TYR A 89 13.47 -3.12 10.34
CA TYR A 89 11.99 -3.07 10.35
C TYR A 89 11.46 -2.64 8.99
N VAL A 90 10.34 -3.22 8.55
CA VAL A 90 9.74 -2.89 7.25
C VAL A 90 9.43 -1.41 7.14
N ALA A 91 9.90 -0.78 6.09
CA ALA A 91 9.77 0.66 5.87
C ALA A 91 9.09 1.02 4.55
N GLY A 92 8.85 0.03 3.69
CA GLY A 92 8.20 0.23 2.41
C GLY A 92 8.23 -0.99 1.52
N ILE A 93 7.78 -0.80 0.30
CA ILE A 93 7.82 -1.80 -0.78
C ILE A 93 8.15 -1.15 -2.13
N GLN A 94 8.68 -1.98 -3.04
CA GLN A 94 8.82 -1.61 -4.45
C GLN A 94 8.21 -2.70 -5.34
N THR A 95 7.81 -2.31 -6.55
CA THR A 95 7.64 -3.22 -7.67
C THR A 95 8.61 -2.82 -8.78
N GLY A 96 9.34 -3.80 -9.32
CA GLY A 96 10.30 -3.63 -10.40
C GLY A 96 9.75 -4.22 -11.70
N ILE A 97 9.67 -3.42 -12.75
CA ILE A 97 9.21 -3.85 -14.07
C ILE A 97 10.31 -3.73 -15.11
N PRO A 98 10.39 -4.63 -16.12
CA PRO A 98 11.41 -4.55 -17.17
C PRO A 98 11.33 -3.24 -17.94
N LYS A 99 12.49 -2.67 -18.33
CA LYS A 99 12.55 -1.45 -19.16
C LYS A 99 12.07 -1.63 -20.58
N LYS A 100 12.12 -2.86 -21.11
CA LYS A 100 11.82 -3.18 -22.50
C LYS A 100 10.52 -3.96 -22.61
N LEU A 101 9.40 -3.30 -22.33
CA LEU A 101 8.07 -3.86 -22.58
C LEU A 101 7.59 -3.45 -23.98
N ALA A 102 6.96 -4.38 -24.70
CA ALA A 102 6.55 -4.19 -26.08
C ALA A 102 5.57 -3.02 -26.28
N ASN A 103 4.73 -2.75 -25.29
CA ASN A 103 3.77 -1.64 -25.30
C ASN A 103 4.34 -0.29 -24.84
N GLY A 104 5.66 -0.23 -24.54
CA GLY A 104 6.36 0.99 -24.11
C GLY A 104 6.12 1.44 -22.67
N PHE A 105 5.42 0.65 -21.87
CA PHE A 105 5.19 0.96 -20.45
C PHE A 105 6.49 0.82 -19.61
N PRO A 106 6.72 1.63 -18.57
CA PRO A 106 5.99 2.84 -18.21
C PRO A 106 6.24 3.96 -19.23
N PHE A 107 5.19 4.69 -19.55
CA PHE A 107 5.28 5.80 -20.51
C PHE A 107 6.18 6.92 -19.96
N PRO A 108 6.76 7.78 -20.82
CA PRO A 108 7.62 8.88 -20.37
C PRO A 108 6.98 9.79 -19.33
N SER A 109 5.66 10.03 -19.41
CA SER A 109 4.87 10.78 -18.45
C SER A 109 4.78 10.14 -17.04
N LEU A 110 5.14 8.86 -16.93
CA LEU A 110 5.19 8.13 -15.67
C LEU A 110 6.63 7.91 -15.16
N ARG A 111 7.59 8.68 -15.63
CA ARG A 111 9.02 8.59 -15.26
C ARG A 111 9.54 9.95 -14.73
N PRO A 112 9.23 10.33 -13.43
CA PRO A 112 8.66 9.57 -12.34
C PRO A 112 7.14 9.33 -12.48
N PRO A 113 6.47 8.49 -11.62
CA PRO A 113 6.97 7.87 -10.37
C PRO A 113 7.88 6.66 -10.57
N PHE A 114 7.99 6.11 -11.78
CA PHE A 114 8.94 5.04 -12.06
C PHE A 114 10.37 5.60 -12.12
N VAL A 115 11.25 5.09 -11.25
CA VAL A 115 12.66 5.47 -11.16
C VAL A 115 13.53 4.37 -11.79
N SER A 116 14.58 4.77 -12.51
CA SER A 116 15.49 3.83 -13.18
C SER A 116 16.29 2.99 -12.19
N ASP A 117 16.25 1.66 -12.36
CA ASP A 117 16.98 0.66 -11.55
C ASP A 117 17.60 -0.41 -12.47
N GLY A 118 18.83 -0.19 -12.91
CA GLY A 118 19.51 -1.11 -13.83
C GLY A 118 18.71 -1.35 -15.11
N ASP A 119 18.31 -2.59 -15.34
CA ASP A 119 17.48 -3.02 -16.47
C ASP A 119 15.97 -2.89 -16.23
N ARG A 120 15.57 -2.32 -15.06
CA ARG A 120 14.19 -2.16 -14.58
C ARG A 120 13.82 -0.73 -14.30
N TRP A 121 12.51 -0.51 -14.17
CA TRP A 121 11.91 0.65 -13.55
C TRP A 121 11.34 0.23 -12.20
N ALA A 122 11.68 0.96 -11.14
CA ALA A 122 11.17 0.73 -9.79
C ALA A 122 10.07 1.74 -9.44
N LEU A 123 8.95 1.26 -8.92
CA LEU A 123 7.88 2.06 -8.34
C LEU A 123 7.86 1.80 -6.84
N THR A 124 7.96 2.85 -6.02
CA THR A 124 8.24 2.74 -4.58
C THR A 124 7.15 3.41 -3.74
N ALA A 125 6.75 2.72 -2.67
CA ALA A 125 5.96 3.27 -1.57
C ALA A 125 6.69 3.07 -0.25
N TYR A 126 6.64 4.10 0.63
CA TYR A 126 7.19 4.04 1.98
C TYR A 126 6.08 4.08 3.02
N PHE A 127 6.31 3.40 4.14
CA PHE A 127 5.37 3.31 5.27
C PHE A 127 5.77 4.22 6.43
N THR A 128 6.96 4.78 6.36
CA THR A 128 7.53 5.75 7.30
C THR A 128 8.18 6.89 6.52
N ASP A 129 8.61 7.94 7.21
CA ASP A 129 9.30 9.08 6.58
C ASP A 129 10.58 8.60 5.85
N PRO A 130 10.69 8.77 4.52
CA PRO A 130 11.87 8.37 3.76
C PRO A 130 13.18 8.93 4.30
N GLY A 131 13.16 10.14 4.88
CA GLY A 131 14.35 10.77 5.46
C GLY A 131 14.93 10.03 6.66
N THR A 132 14.14 9.19 7.34
CA THR A 132 14.58 8.44 8.52
C THR A 132 15.04 7.02 8.22
N ILE A 133 14.60 6.43 7.11
CA ILE A 133 14.75 4.99 6.82
C ILE A 133 16.19 4.52 6.86
N CYS A 134 17.11 5.23 6.17
CA CYS A 134 18.54 4.85 6.12
C CYS A 134 19.42 5.73 7.03
N THR A 135 18.85 6.49 7.96
CA THR A 135 19.58 7.32 8.91
C THR A 135 19.41 6.81 10.36
N THR A 136 18.26 7.05 10.96
CA THR A 136 17.95 6.62 12.31
C THR A 136 17.20 5.28 12.36
N GLY A 137 16.38 5.00 11.36
CA GLY A 137 15.42 3.90 11.37
C GLY A 137 14.41 4.01 12.51
N ARG A 138 13.67 2.94 12.78
CA ARG A 138 12.80 2.82 13.95
C ARG A 138 13.47 1.99 15.02
N SER A 139 13.29 2.37 16.28
CA SER A 139 13.61 1.48 17.40
C SER A 139 12.60 0.34 17.50
N GLU A 140 12.92 -0.72 18.24
CA GLU A 140 11.99 -1.81 18.52
C GLU A 140 10.69 -1.31 19.19
N ALA A 141 10.80 -0.37 20.13
CA ALA A 141 9.66 0.22 20.81
C ALA A 141 8.74 0.97 19.81
N GLN A 142 9.32 1.76 18.91
CA GLN A 142 8.56 2.45 17.85
C GLN A 142 7.89 1.46 16.90
N PHE A 143 8.63 0.42 16.47
CA PHE A 143 8.04 -0.60 15.60
C PHE A 143 6.88 -1.34 16.28
N ASN A 144 7.00 -1.67 17.55
CA ASN A 144 5.93 -2.32 18.31
C ASN A 144 4.69 -1.43 18.49
N GLU A 145 4.89 -0.11 18.58
CA GLU A 145 3.79 0.87 18.67
C GLU A 145 3.15 1.17 17.29
N GLU A 146 3.97 1.30 16.26
CA GLU A 146 3.54 1.76 14.93
C GLU A 146 3.17 0.62 13.98
N GLY A 147 3.62 -0.60 14.25
CA GLY A 147 3.43 -1.75 13.37
C GLY A 147 4.14 -1.61 12.03
N THR A 148 3.41 -1.83 10.94
CA THR A 148 3.96 -1.73 9.57
C THR A 148 4.43 -0.32 9.23
N GLY A 149 3.77 0.70 9.79
CA GLY A 149 4.16 2.09 9.61
C GLY A 149 3.09 3.08 10.03
N THR A 150 3.40 4.37 9.91
CA THR A 150 2.53 5.47 10.35
C THR A 150 1.98 6.30 9.21
N ASN A 151 2.55 6.21 8.00
CA ASN A 151 2.17 7.03 6.87
C ASN A 151 2.47 6.31 5.55
N LEU A 152 1.68 6.60 4.52
CA LEU A 152 1.97 6.16 3.15
C LEU A 152 2.56 7.32 2.36
N TYR A 153 3.70 7.07 1.74
CA TYR A 153 4.35 8.00 0.83
C TYR A 153 4.58 7.31 -0.52
N PHE A 154 4.22 7.96 -1.62
CA PHE A 154 4.62 7.51 -2.95
C PHE A 154 5.82 8.32 -3.43
N GLN A 155 6.88 7.63 -3.81
CA GLN A 155 8.03 8.26 -4.41
C GLN A 155 7.67 8.76 -5.82
N ASN A 156 7.86 10.05 -6.06
CA ASN A 156 7.54 10.69 -7.34
C ASN A 156 8.75 11.47 -7.91
N SER A 157 9.95 11.06 -7.54
CA SER A 157 11.20 11.62 -8.07
C SER A 157 12.37 10.67 -7.80
N THR A 158 13.57 11.01 -8.30
CA THR A 158 14.82 10.33 -7.93
C THR A 158 15.34 10.75 -6.54
N THR A 159 14.65 11.67 -5.88
CA THR A 159 14.94 12.12 -4.51
C THR A 159 13.86 11.56 -3.60
N PRO A 160 14.12 10.50 -2.81
CA PRO A 160 13.11 9.83 -1.99
C PRO A 160 12.40 10.74 -0.98
N GLU A 161 13.10 11.74 -0.44
CA GLU A 161 12.55 12.72 0.49
C GLU A 161 11.51 13.65 -0.15
N ALA A 162 11.49 13.75 -1.48
CA ALA A 162 10.45 14.47 -2.23
C ALA A 162 9.20 13.61 -2.50
N SER A 163 9.04 12.47 -1.82
CA SER A 163 7.84 11.64 -1.89
C SER A 163 6.62 12.39 -1.35
N PHE A 164 5.47 12.19 -1.99
CA PHE A 164 4.24 12.82 -1.50
C PHE A 164 3.49 11.91 -0.52
N LYS A 165 3.07 12.51 0.57
CA LYS A 165 2.34 11.85 1.65
C LYS A 165 0.86 11.71 1.30
N ILE A 166 0.29 10.54 1.59
CA ILE A 166 -1.13 10.26 1.43
C ILE A 166 -1.88 10.58 2.74
N PRO A 167 -3.03 11.30 2.68
CA PRO A 167 -3.88 11.48 3.85
C PRO A 167 -4.35 10.14 4.41
N GLN A 168 -4.32 10.01 5.74
CA GLN A 168 -4.77 8.80 6.41
C GLN A 168 -6.28 8.77 6.64
N ASN A 169 -6.92 9.94 6.71
CA ASN A 169 -8.36 10.04 6.85
C ASN A 169 -9.00 10.24 5.48
N GLU A 170 -10.04 9.49 5.19
CA GLU A 170 -10.76 9.60 3.93
C GLU A 170 -11.39 11.00 3.76
N ALA A 171 -11.80 11.64 4.85
CA ALA A 171 -12.36 12.99 4.83
C ALA A 171 -11.40 14.04 4.25
N ASP A 172 -10.09 13.83 4.41
CA ASP A 172 -9.05 14.75 3.92
C ASP A 172 -8.80 14.59 2.40
N MET A 173 -9.34 13.54 1.78
CA MET A 173 -9.13 13.25 0.36
C MET A 173 -9.78 14.26 -0.57
N ALA A 174 -10.85 14.93 -0.14
CA ALA A 174 -11.55 15.96 -0.92
C ALA A 174 -10.65 17.15 -1.31
N ALA A 175 -9.57 17.41 -0.57
CA ALA A 175 -8.59 18.46 -0.85
C ALA A 175 -7.44 18.00 -1.77
N THR A 176 -7.51 16.79 -2.31
CA THR A 176 -6.46 16.17 -3.12
C THR A 176 -6.89 15.97 -4.58
N GLN A 177 -5.98 15.47 -5.41
CA GLN A 177 -6.28 15.04 -6.78
C GLN A 177 -6.80 13.59 -6.86
N TRP A 178 -7.00 12.92 -5.74
CA TRP A 178 -7.55 11.58 -5.72
C TRP A 178 -9.07 11.61 -5.93
N THR A 179 -9.55 10.78 -6.83
CA THR A 179 -10.98 10.66 -7.20
C THR A 179 -11.58 9.45 -6.51
N GLU A 180 -12.71 9.65 -5.84
CA GLU A 180 -13.41 8.58 -5.14
C GLU A 180 -13.95 7.52 -6.14
N GLY A 181 -13.61 6.28 -5.88
CA GLY A 181 -14.12 5.10 -6.56
C GLY A 181 -15.27 4.45 -5.80
N LYS A 182 -15.33 3.12 -5.84
CA LYS A 182 -16.38 2.33 -5.20
C LYS A 182 -15.83 1.45 -4.09
N CYS A 183 -16.69 1.10 -3.16
CA CYS A 183 -16.43 0.09 -2.15
C CYS A 183 -16.49 -1.30 -2.77
N PHE A 184 -15.49 -2.12 -2.47
CA PHE A 184 -15.52 -3.55 -2.72
C PHE A 184 -15.23 -4.29 -1.42
N VAL A 185 -16.16 -5.14 -0.99
CA VAL A 185 -16.03 -5.90 0.26
C VAL A 185 -14.73 -6.68 0.27
N THR A 186 -14.05 -6.69 1.41
CA THR A 186 -12.73 -7.28 1.65
C THR A 186 -11.53 -6.49 1.10
N MET A 187 -11.74 -5.57 0.15
CA MET A 187 -10.67 -4.66 -0.31
C MET A 187 -10.74 -3.30 0.38
N GLY A 188 -11.93 -2.70 0.45
CA GLY A 188 -12.16 -1.35 0.90
C GLY A 188 -12.66 -0.44 -0.22
N LYS A 189 -12.84 0.85 0.10
CA LYS A 189 -13.23 1.86 -0.88
C LYS A 189 -12.01 2.32 -1.66
N HIS A 190 -12.07 2.19 -2.98
CA HIS A 190 -11.00 2.57 -3.89
C HIS A 190 -10.97 4.08 -4.12
N TRP A 191 -9.76 4.64 -4.20
CA TRP A 191 -9.50 6.00 -4.63
C TRP A 191 -8.43 5.98 -5.72
N TRP A 192 -8.67 6.72 -6.81
CA TRP A 192 -7.84 6.72 -8.00
C TRP A 192 -7.27 8.12 -8.25
N TYR A 193 -6.00 8.23 -8.64
CA TYR A 193 -5.38 9.52 -8.82
C TYR A 193 -5.84 10.18 -10.13
N ASN A 194 -6.46 11.37 -10.01
CA ASN A 194 -6.89 12.22 -11.13
C ASN A 194 -7.67 11.45 -12.22
N LEU A 195 -8.52 10.50 -11.81
CA LEU A 195 -9.26 9.64 -12.72
C LEU A 195 -10.36 10.43 -13.44
N SER A 196 -10.45 10.26 -14.77
CA SER A 196 -11.55 10.79 -15.57
C SER A 196 -11.84 9.88 -16.77
N VAL A 197 -13.06 9.99 -17.31
CA VAL A 197 -13.53 9.17 -18.44
C VAL A 197 -12.65 9.35 -19.68
N ASP A 198 -12.20 10.57 -19.94
CA ASP A 198 -11.44 10.92 -21.16
C ASP A 198 -9.91 10.96 -20.94
N MET A 199 -9.42 10.51 -19.76
CA MET A 199 -7.98 10.44 -19.51
C MET A 199 -7.31 9.48 -20.48
N LYS A 200 -6.02 9.76 -20.76
CA LYS A 200 -5.19 8.88 -21.59
C LYS A 200 -4.51 7.82 -20.71
N LYS A 201 -4.27 6.63 -21.27
CA LYS A 201 -3.54 5.56 -20.55
C LYS A 201 -2.14 5.99 -20.07
N GLU A 202 -1.49 6.89 -20.80
CA GLU A 202 -0.18 7.44 -20.48
C GLU A 202 -0.20 8.35 -19.23
N SER A 203 -1.39 8.75 -18.78
CA SER A 203 -1.58 9.61 -17.61
C SER A 203 -2.13 8.86 -16.39
N MET A 204 -2.46 7.57 -16.53
CA MET A 204 -2.97 6.78 -15.41
C MET A 204 -1.85 6.57 -14.37
N PHE A 205 -1.98 7.24 -13.22
CA PHE A 205 -1.05 7.03 -12.12
C PHE A 205 -1.08 5.55 -11.68
N PRO A 206 0.08 4.91 -11.50
CA PRO A 206 0.16 3.45 -11.36
C PRO A 206 -0.19 2.94 -9.95
N ALA A 207 -1.04 3.66 -9.22
CA ALA A 207 -1.47 3.27 -7.89
C ALA A 207 -2.93 3.67 -7.62
N PHE A 208 -3.54 2.97 -6.68
CA PHE A 208 -4.82 3.29 -6.07
C PHE A 208 -4.75 3.13 -4.55
N LEU A 209 -5.67 3.78 -3.83
CA LEU A 209 -5.75 3.72 -2.37
C LEU A 209 -6.97 2.93 -1.94
N LEU A 210 -6.89 2.36 -0.73
CA LEU A 210 -7.97 1.59 -0.10
C LEU A 210 -8.29 2.16 1.27
N PHE A 211 -9.55 2.57 1.46
CA PHE A 211 -10.07 3.07 2.72
C PHE A 211 -11.11 2.11 3.31
N ASN A 212 -11.11 1.95 4.61
CA ASN A 212 -12.12 1.22 5.35
C ASN A 212 -12.45 1.96 6.65
N GLY A 213 -13.76 2.15 6.92
CA GLY A 213 -14.18 2.93 8.10
C GLY A 213 -13.60 4.36 8.10
N GLY A 214 -13.43 4.98 6.94
CA GLY A 214 -12.87 6.33 6.82
C GLY A 214 -11.36 6.44 7.04
N LYS A 215 -10.63 5.32 7.15
CA LYS A 215 -9.18 5.27 7.37
C LYS A 215 -8.48 4.55 6.23
N LEU A 216 -7.28 5.03 5.86
CA LEU A 216 -6.40 4.37 4.90
C LEU A 216 -5.90 3.06 5.51
N ASN A 217 -6.25 1.92 4.90
CA ASN A 217 -5.86 0.60 5.37
C ASN A 217 -5.11 -0.25 4.31
N GLY A 218 -4.90 0.32 3.14
CA GLY A 218 -4.16 -0.31 2.06
C GLY A 218 -4.05 0.57 0.84
N PHE A 219 -3.38 0.05 -0.15
CA PHE A 219 -3.24 0.63 -1.47
C PHE A 219 -2.94 -0.48 -2.48
N GLY A 220 -2.76 -0.15 -3.73
CA GLY A 220 -2.30 -1.12 -4.70
C GLY A 220 -1.62 -0.48 -5.88
N TRP A 221 -0.89 -1.31 -6.61
CA TRP A 221 -0.33 -0.97 -7.91
C TRP A 221 -1.34 -1.29 -9.01
N ALA A 222 -1.38 -0.47 -10.05
CA ALA A 222 -2.21 -0.69 -11.23
C ALA A 222 -1.43 -0.25 -12.49
N MET A 223 -0.93 -1.20 -13.23
CA MET A 223 -0.05 -0.98 -14.38
C MET A 223 -0.73 -1.44 -15.67
N THR A 224 -0.88 -0.53 -16.62
CA THR A 224 -1.59 -0.77 -17.90
C THR A 224 -0.76 -1.61 -18.89
N THR A 225 -0.25 -2.73 -18.39
CA THR A 225 0.60 -3.67 -19.14
C THR A 225 0.49 -5.07 -18.54
N PRO A 226 0.55 -6.14 -19.34
CA PRO A 226 0.67 -7.49 -18.82
C PRO A 226 2.07 -7.69 -18.19
N LEU A 227 2.11 -8.17 -16.95
CA LEU A 227 3.32 -8.51 -16.21
C LEU A 227 3.25 -9.98 -15.78
N PRO A 228 4.32 -10.77 -16.03
CA PRO A 228 4.24 -12.23 -15.95
C PRO A 228 4.34 -12.81 -14.53
N SER A 229 4.73 -12.01 -13.51
CA SER A 229 4.84 -12.53 -12.15
C SER A 229 3.49 -12.99 -11.61
N GLU A 230 3.48 -14.14 -10.96
CA GLU A 230 2.29 -14.72 -10.33
C GLU A 230 1.74 -13.91 -9.14
N ILE A 231 2.53 -12.96 -8.62
CA ILE A 231 2.08 -12.10 -7.53
C ILE A 231 1.06 -11.06 -8.02
N TYR A 232 1.11 -10.71 -9.31
CA TYR A 232 0.15 -9.79 -9.88
C TYR A 232 -1.21 -10.45 -10.09
N GLU A 233 -2.22 -9.65 -9.92
CA GLU A 233 -3.61 -9.95 -10.25
C GLU A 233 -3.91 -9.39 -11.65
N HIS A 234 -4.73 -10.11 -12.42
CA HIS A 234 -5.17 -9.66 -13.75
C HIS A 234 -6.70 -9.67 -13.80
N PRO A 235 -7.36 -8.70 -13.14
CA PRO A 235 -8.81 -8.63 -13.13
C PRO A 235 -9.35 -8.41 -14.54
N PRO A 236 -10.46 -9.05 -14.93
CA PRO A 236 -11.12 -8.77 -16.20
C PRO A 236 -11.41 -7.27 -16.34
N LEU A 237 -11.14 -6.66 -17.50
CA LEU A 237 -11.35 -5.22 -17.70
C LEU A 237 -12.80 -4.80 -17.42
N SER A 238 -13.77 -5.69 -17.67
CA SER A 238 -15.18 -5.47 -17.34
C SER A 238 -15.46 -5.33 -15.84
N SER A 239 -14.55 -5.76 -14.95
CA SER A 239 -14.72 -5.64 -13.51
C SER A 239 -14.39 -4.25 -12.96
N TYR A 240 -13.69 -3.39 -13.72
CA TYR A 240 -13.30 -2.05 -13.25
C TYR A 240 -14.48 -1.16 -12.85
N LYS A 241 -15.65 -1.36 -13.46
CA LYS A 241 -16.91 -0.72 -13.02
C LYS A 241 -17.32 -1.03 -11.57
N LEU A 242 -16.73 -2.07 -10.96
CA LEU A 242 -16.94 -2.41 -9.55
C LEU A 242 -16.07 -1.59 -8.60
N PHE A 243 -14.96 -1.01 -9.10
CA PHE A 243 -13.97 -0.27 -8.34
C PHE A 243 -13.96 1.23 -8.65
N MET A 244 -14.38 1.61 -9.87
CA MET A 244 -14.38 2.98 -10.36
C MET A 244 -15.81 3.50 -10.48
N LYS A 245 -16.04 4.77 -10.11
CA LYS A 245 -17.31 5.48 -10.41
C LYS A 245 -17.37 5.84 -11.89
N GLU A 246 -16.26 6.34 -12.41
CA GLU A 246 -16.06 6.66 -13.82
C GLU A 246 -14.98 5.74 -14.40
N VAL A 247 -15.33 4.99 -15.44
CA VAL A 247 -14.39 4.06 -16.08
C VAL A 247 -13.76 4.74 -17.28
N PRO A 248 -12.42 4.92 -17.32
CA PRO A 248 -11.73 5.53 -18.46
C PRO A 248 -11.96 4.78 -19.76
N LYS A 249 -12.18 5.52 -20.84
CA LYS A 249 -12.40 4.93 -22.18
C LYS A 249 -11.23 4.09 -22.66
N PHE A 250 -9.99 4.49 -22.34
CA PHE A 250 -8.78 3.76 -22.76
C PHE A 250 -8.74 2.33 -22.23
N LEU A 251 -9.49 1.96 -21.18
CA LEU A 251 -9.55 0.58 -20.70
C LEU A 251 -10.07 -0.42 -21.74
N ALA A 252 -10.82 0.05 -22.74
CA ALA A 252 -11.23 -0.77 -23.88
C ALA A 252 -10.08 -1.04 -24.87
N GLU A 253 -8.96 -0.32 -24.77
CA GLU A 253 -7.83 -0.36 -25.70
C GLU A 253 -6.60 -1.08 -25.13
N VAL A 254 -6.58 -1.38 -23.82
CA VAL A 254 -5.49 -2.09 -23.18
C VAL A 254 -5.78 -3.58 -23.14
N GLU A 255 -4.73 -4.39 -23.24
CA GLU A 255 -4.84 -5.85 -23.17
C GLU A 255 -5.26 -6.31 -21.78
N THR A 256 -4.61 -5.75 -20.75
CA THR A 256 -4.88 -6.02 -19.34
C THR A 256 -4.28 -4.92 -18.46
N ILE A 257 -4.68 -4.92 -17.21
CA ILE A 257 -3.97 -4.20 -16.14
C ILE A 257 -3.45 -5.23 -15.16
N SER A 258 -2.14 -5.16 -14.86
CA SER A 258 -1.54 -5.91 -13.76
C SER A 258 -1.73 -5.10 -12.48
N THR A 259 -2.43 -5.67 -11.51
CA THR A 259 -2.65 -5.07 -10.19
C THR A 259 -1.93 -5.85 -9.10
N LEU A 260 -1.67 -5.20 -7.99
CA LEU A 260 -1.22 -5.84 -6.77
C LEU A 260 -1.81 -5.07 -5.59
N HIS A 261 -2.71 -5.70 -4.85
CA HIS A 261 -3.24 -5.14 -3.61
C HIS A 261 -2.26 -5.32 -2.46
N ILE A 262 -2.09 -4.28 -1.66
CA ILE A 262 -1.27 -4.23 -0.45
C ILE A 262 -2.14 -3.77 0.70
N PHE A 263 -2.26 -4.60 1.73
CA PHE A 263 -3.07 -4.36 2.91
C PHE A 263 -2.15 -4.19 4.13
N LEU A 264 -2.43 -3.15 4.90
CA LEU A 264 -1.60 -2.72 6.04
C LEU A 264 -2.20 -3.15 7.39
N THR A 265 -3.31 -3.89 7.38
CA THR A 265 -3.98 -4.40 8.58
C THR A 265 -4.07 -5.92 8.56
N LYS A 266 -4.37 -6.56 9.71
CA LYS A 266 -4.46 -8.03 9.81
C LYS A 266 -5.77 -8.61 9.28
N TYR A 267 -6.87 -7.88 9.34
CA TYR A 267 -8.23 -8.42 9.15
C TYR A 267 -8.94 -7.82 7.93
N GLN A 268 -8.39 -8.03 6.73
CA GLN A 268 -8.96 -7.52 5.47
C GLN A 268 -10.37 -8.02 5.20
N ILE A 269 -10.71 -9.22 5.67
CA ILE A 269 -12.05 -9.79 5.48
C ILE A 269 -13.14 -8.93 6.14
N ALA A 270 -12.76 -8.09 7.10
CA ALA A 270 -13.64 -7.13 7.77
C ALA A 270 -13.67 -5.74 7.09
N ASN A 271 -13.11 -5.59 5.89
CA ASN A 271 -13.18 -4.35 5.14
C ASN A 271 -14.53 -4.23 4.42
N PHE A 272 -15.44 -3.49 5.02
CA PHE A 272 -16.80 -3.26 4.51
C PHE A 272 -17.03 -1.81 4.04
N CYS A 273 -15.95 -1.01 4.05
CA CYS A 273 -15.98 0.43 3.82
C CYS A 273 -16.90 1.18 4.82
#